data_3865a6f26f44b52e013c3bf330fef335
#
_entry.id   3865a6f26f44b52e013c3bf330fef335
#
_cell.length_a   1.000
_cell.length_b   1.000
_cell.length_c   1.000
_cell.angle_alpha   90.00
_cell.angle_beta   90.00
_cell.angle_gamma   90.00
#
_symmetry.space_group_name_H-M   'P 1'
#
loop_
_entity.id
_entity.type
_entity.pdbx_description
1 polymer ?
#
loop_
_entity_poly.entity_id
_entity_poly.type
_entity_poly.pdbx_seq_one_letter_code
_entity_poly.pdbx_strand_id
1 'polypeptide(L)'
;MNHELFMRRCFDLARKGAGKAAPNPLVGAALVYNNRIIGEGYHAYYGGAHAEVNCINSVAEQDQELIAQSCLYVNLEPCAHFGKTPPCSHLVVASGIKQVVICNKDPFEQVNGNGIDYLQQHGIEVRCGILEHEGLQLNKVFFTNIIKKRPYIYLKWAATSDGFVGNSKQRISISNRLHKLWMQQVRSQIPSILVGRNTVSVDNPLLTSSYATAQQATRLVIDPLLKLDLQSVHINCVVFV
;
A
#
# COMPACT_ATOMS: atom_id res chain seq x y z
N MET A 1 -24.74 -14.09 1.00
CA MET A 1 -23.89 -13.06 0.34
C MET A 1 -22.48 -13.61 0.18
N ASN A 2 -21.84 -13.45 -0.97
CA ASN A 2 -20.47 -13.95 -1.17
C ASN A 2 -19.47 -12.90 -0.68
N HIS A 3 -19.09 -12.99 0.61
CA HIS A 3 -18.20 -12.02 1.26
C HIS A 3 -16.81 -11.97 0.61
N GLU A 4 -16.29 -13.11 0.15
CA GLU A 4 -14.96 -13.13 -0.49
C GLU A 4 -14.92 -12.34 -1.79
N LEU A 5 -15.98 -12.42 -2.61
CA LEU A 5 -16.06 -11.69 -3.87
C LEU A 5 -15.90 -10.18 -3.66
N PHE A 6 -16.66 -9.62 -2.70
CA PHE A 6 -16.62 -8.20 -2.41
C PHE A 6 -15.30 -7.79 -1.71
N MET A 7 -14.73 -8.67 -0.88
CA MET A 7 -13.43 -8.41 -0.27
C MET A 7 -12.31 -8.41 -1.31
N ARG A 8 -12.33 -9.31 -2.31
CA ARG A 8 -11.39 -9.27 -3.45
C ARG A 8 -11.53 -7.96 -4.24
N ARG A 9 -12.76 -7.46 -4.40
CA ARG A 9 -12.97 -6.14 -5.00
C ARG A 9 -12.32 -5.02 -4.19
N CYS A 10 -12.39 -5.06 -2.85
CA CYS A 10 -11.68 -4.12 -1.98
C CYS A 10 -10.16 -4.20 -2.20
N PHE A 11 -9.59 -5.39 -2.38
CA PHE A 11 -8.16 -5.53 -2.71
C PHE A 11 -7.79 -4.91 -4.06
N ASP A 12 -8.63 -5.06 -5.08
CA ASP A 12 -8.39 -4.46 -6.41
C ASP A 12 -8.44 -2.93 -6.33
N LEU A 13 -9.36 -2.37 -5.56
CA LEU A 13 -9.44 -0.95 -5.28
C LEU A 13 -8.20 -0.46 -4.51
N ALA A 14 -7.82 -1.16 -3.45
CA ALA A 14 -6.66 -0.84 -2.63
C ALA A 14 -5.36 -0.75 -3.45
N ARG A 15 -5.14 -1.67 -4.40
CA ARG A 15 -3.97 -1.67 -5.29
C ARG A 15 -3.83 -0.41 -6.12
N LYS A 16 -4.92 0.32 -6.41
CA LYS A 16 -4.87 1.61 -7.13
C LYS A 16 -4.12 2.70 -6.36
N GLY A 17 -4.02 2.58 -5.03
CA GLY A 17 -3.24 3.48 -4.16
C GLY A 17 -1.74 3.18 -4.12
N ALA A 18 -1.29 2.07 -4.74
CA ALA A 18 0.11 1.66 -4.67
C ALA A 18 1.07 2.74 -5.18
N GLY A 19 2.15 2.97 -4.42
CA GLY A 19 3.15 4.00 -4.72
C GLY A 19 2.79 5.42 -4.29
N LYS A 20 1.53 5.70 -3.94
CA LYS A 20 1.07 7.04 -3.52
C LYS A 20 0.54 7.09 -2.09
N ALA A 21 -0.02 5.99 -1.60
CA ALA A 21 -0.57 5.90 -0.25
C ALA A 21 0.49 5.83 0.84
N ALA A 22 1.71 5.37 0.52
CA ALA A 22 2.79 5.22 1.50
C ALA A 22 3.08 6.50 2.27
N PRO A 23 3.33 6.44 3.58
CA PRO A 23 3.54 5.26 4.42
C PRO A 23 2.24 4.56 4.89
N ASN A 24 1.07 5.09 4.54
CA ASN A 24 -0.23 4.53 4.90
C ASN A 24 -0.45 3.16 4.21
N PRO A 25 -1.31 2.30 4.79
CA PRO A 25 -1.70 1.04 4.16
C PRO A 25 -2.50 1.25 2.88
N LEU A 26 -2.52 0.22 2.03
CA LEU A 26 -3.40 0.14 0.89
C LEU A 26 -4.79 -0.28 1.36
N VAL A 27 -5.75 0.64 1.28
CA VAL A 27 -7.12 0.40 1.71
C VAL A 27 -8.08 0.64 0.57
N GLY A 28 -9.02 -0.28 0.40
CA GLY A 28 -10.15 -0.19 -0.50
C GLY A 28 -11.43 -0.58 0.21
N ALA A 29 -12.52 0.05 -0.16
CA ALA A 29 -13.82 -0.17 0.40
C ALA A 29 -14.89 -0.29 -0.70
N ALA A 30 -15.92 -1.10 -0.44
CA ALA A 30 -17.08 -1.27 -1.30
C ALA A 30 -18.36 -1.30 -0.47
N LEU A 31 -19.36 -0.55 -0.88
CA LEU A 31 -20.68 -0.52 -0.26
C LEU A 31 -21.63 -1.37 -1.11
N VAL A 32 -22.27 -2.37 -0.50
CA VAL A 32 -23.04 -3.39 -1.20
C VAL A 32 -24.46 -3.46 -0.70
N TYR A 33 -25.42 -3.25 -1.60
CA TYR A 33 -26.84 -3.45 -1.39
C TYR A 33 -27.36 -4.58 -2.28
N ASN A 34 -28.00 -5.59 -1.68
CA ASN A 34 -28.60 -6.73 -2.40
C ASN A 34 -27.66 -7.32 -3.49
N ASN A 35 -26.41 -7.64 -3.13
CA ASN A 35 -25.36 -8.12 -4.03
C ASN A 35 -24.94 -7.15 -5.16
N ARG A 36 -25.42 -5.92 -5.19
CA ARG A 36 -24.99 -4.85 -6.10
C ARG A 36 -24.07 -3.89 -5.36
N ILE A 37 -22.92 -3.61 -5.92
CA ILE A 37 -22.02 -2.55 -5.43
C ILE A 37 -22.66 -1.21 -5.81
N ILE A 38 -22.91 -0.34 -4.82
CA ILE A 38 -23.49 0.99 -5.00
C ILE A 38 -22.45 2.10 -4.76
N GLY A 39 -21.34 1.80 -4.09
CA GLY A 39 -20.25 2.74 -3.87
C GLY A 39 -18.92 2.02 -3.77
N GLU A 40 -17.86 2.67 -4.22
CA GLU A 40 -16.48 2.15 -4.19
C GLU A 40 -15.49 3.26 -3.86
N GLY A 41 -14.49 2.94 -3.06
CA GLY A 41 -13.45 3.89 -2.71
C GLY A 41 -12.13 3.23 -2.39
N TYR A 42 -11.05 3.99 -2.45
CA TYR A 42 -9.73 3.55 -2.01
C TYR A 42 -8.94 4.76 -1.47
N HIS A 43 -7.96 4.48 -0.64
CA HIS A 43 -7.03 5.50 -0.16
C HIS A 43 -6.04 5.85 -1.28
N ALA A 44 -6.27 6.98 -1.93
CA ALA A 44 -5.60 7.32 -3.19
C ALA A 44 -4.16 7.80 -3.00
N TYR A 45 -3.89 8.57 -1.93
CA TYR A 45 -2.57 9.14 -1.63
C TYR A 45 -2.46 9.52 -0.15
N TYR A 46 -1.22 9.58 0.35
CA TYR A 46 -0.93 9.98 1.72
C TYR A 46 -1.51 11.36 2.06
N GLY A 47 -2.25 11.44 3.15
CA GLY A 47 -2.94 12.66 3.59
C GLY A 47 -4.28 12.93 2.90
N GLY A 48 -4.68 12.11 1.93
CA GLY A 48 -6.02 12.17 1.31
C GLY A 48 -7.08 11.46 2.13
N ALA A 49 -8.33 11.50 1.65
CA ALA A 49 -9.47 10.82 2.26
C ALA A 49 -9.25 9.30 2.33
N HIS A 50 -9.77 8.69 3.39
CA HIS A 50 -9.73 7.24 3.56
C HIS A 50 -10.68 6.54 2.59
N ALA A 51 -10.50 5.23 2.42
CA ALA A 51 -11.26 4.43 1.46
C ALA A 51 -12.77 4.46 1.75
N GLU A 52 -13.16 4.42 3.02
CA GLU A 52 -14.55 4.45 3.47
C GLU A 52 -15.22 5.77 3.11
N VAL A 53 -14.53 6.90 3.31
CA VAL A 53 -15.01 8.24 2.92
C VAL A 53 -15.23 8.30 1.41
N ASN A 54 -14.24 7.89 0.64
CA ASN A 54 -14.33 7.87 -0.82
C ASN A 54 -15.44 6.92 -1.30
N CYS A 55 -15.63 5.79 -0.63
CA CYS A 55 -16.66 4.81 -0.94
C CYS A 55 -18.06 5.38 -0.74
N ILE A 56 -18.35 5.97 0.42
CA ILE A 56 -19.65 6.55 0.73
C ILE A 56 -19.94 7.74 -0.20
N ASN A 57 -18.96 8.61 -0.43
CA ASN A 57 -19.10 9.78 -1.31
C ASN A 57 -19.25 9.39 -2.81
N SER A 58 -18.91 8.17 -3.20
CA SER A 58 -19.07 7.71 -4.58
C SER A 58 -20.47 7.18 -4.91
N VAL A 59 -21.34 7.05 -3.91
CA VAL A 59 -22.70 6.55 -4.10
C VAL A 59 -23.49 7.55 -4.92
N ALA A 60 -24.10 7.09 -6.01
CA ALA A 60 -24.90 7.92 -6.88
C ALA A 60 -26.14 8.49 -6.13
N GLU A 61 -26.60 9.67 -6.52
CA GLU A 61 -27.73 10.37 -5.87
C GLU A 61 -28.96 9.47 -5.71
N GLN A 62 -29.30 8.72 -6.73
CA GLN A 62 -30.42 7.77 -6.76
C GLN A 62 -30.30 6.59 -5.79
N ASP A 63 -29.08 6.31 -5.29
CA ASP A 63 -28.79 5.19 -4.40
C ASP A 63 -28.49 5.65 -2.95
N GLN A 64 -28.55 6.94 -2.66
CA GLN A 64 -28.19 7.50 -1.35
C GLN A 64 -29.05 6.90 -0.20
N GLU A 65 -30.34 6.69 -0.43
CA GLU A 65 -31.25 6.11 0.57
C GLU A 65 -30.93 4.63 0.88
N LEU A 66 -30.13 3.96 0.01
CA LEU A 66 -29.74 2.57 0.18
C LEU A 66 -28.50 2.41 1.08
N ILE A 67 -27.78 3.49 1.38
CA ILE A 67 -26.54 3.45 2.19
C ILE A 67 -26.79 2.75 3.53
N ALA A 68 -27.83 3.18 4.26
CA ALA A 68 -28.16 2.63 5.58
C ALA A 68 -28.58 1.14 5.55
N GLN A 69 -29.01 0.64 4.40
CA GLN A 69 -29.45 -0.73 4.18
C GLN A 69 -28.34 -1.62 3.59
N SER A 70 -27.15 -1.04 3.37
CA SER A 70 -26.03 -1.69 2.71
C SER A 70 -25.05 -2.30 3.71
N CYS A 71 -24.23 -3.24 3.22
CA CYS A 71 -23.08 -3.78 3.93
C CYS A 71 -21.79 -3.10 3.41
N LEU A 72 -21.00 -2.55 4.32
CA LEU A 72 -19.68 -2.01 4.00
C LEU A 72 -18.62 -3.11 4.06
N TYR A 73 -17.86 -3.27 2.99
CA TYR A 73 -16.67 -4.10 2.93
C TYR A 73 -15.43 -3.21 2.93
N VAL A 74 -14.46 -3.54 3.75
CA VAL A 74 -13.18 -2.83 3.82
C VAL A 74 -12.04 -3.79 4.17
N ASN A 75 -10.91 -3.68 3.49
CA ASN A 75 -9.81 -4.63 3.70
C ASN A 75 -8.94 -4.36 4.93
N LEU A 76 -9.18 -3.27 5.65
CA LEU A 76 -8.52 -2.96 6.92
C LEU A 76 -9.54 -2.34 7.87
N GLU A 77 -9.36 -2.54 9.16
CA GLU A 77 -10.20 -1.98 10.22
C GLU A 77 -10.38 -0.46 10.07
N PRO A 78 -11.62 0.07 10.09
CA PRO A 78 -11.87 1.51 10.09
C PRO A 78 -11.25 2.19 11.30
N CYS A 79 -10.54 3.30 11.07
CA CYS A 79 -9.87 4.02 12.15
C CYS A 79 -10.87 4.56 13.19
N ALA A 80 -10.43 4.58 14.47
CA ALA A 80 -11.22 5.06 15.62
C ALA A 80 -10.64 6.32 16.27
N HIS A 81 -9.41 6.72 15.93
CA HIS A 81 -8.76 7.89 16.51
C HIS A 81 -9.01 9.15 15.67
N PHE A 82 -9.11 10.28 16.34
CA PHE A 82 -9.19 11.59 15.71
C PHE A 82 -7.80 11.97 15.20
N GLY A 83 -7.68 12.07 13.88
CA GLY A 83 -6.49 12.58 13.21
C GLY A 83 -6.76 13.98 12.63
N LYS A 84 -6.34 14.19 11.37
CA LYS A 84 -6.68 15.42 10.62
C LYS A 84 -8.17 15.47 10.22
N THR A 85 -8.83 14.33 10.19
CA THR A 85 -10.24 14.14 9.87
C THR A 85 -10.92 13.29 10.95
N PRO A 86 -12.26 13.37 11.10
CA PRO A 86 -12.98 12.47 11.98
C PRO A 86 -12.73 11.00 11.63
N PRO A 87 -12.79 10.09 12.61
CA PRO A 87 -12.58 8.66 12.39
C PRO A 87 -13.59 8.05 11.42
N CYS A 88 -13.13 7.09 10.59
CA CYS A 88 -14.01 6.38 9.66
C CYS A 88 -15.09 5.56 10.37
N SER A 89 -14.81 4.99 11.54
CA SER A 89 -15.83 4.31 12.36
C SER A 89 -17.00 5.22 12.72
N HIS A 90 -16.75 6.51 13.01
CA HIS A 90 -17.79 7.50 13.28
C HIS A 90 -18.61 7.82 12.03
N LEU A 91 -17.96 7.94 10.86
CA LEU A 91 -18.66 8.14 9.60
C LEU A 91 -19.59 6.96 9.28
N VAL A 92 -19.14 5.73 9.49
CA VAL A 92 -19.95 4.52 9.27
C VAL A 92 -21.19 4.52 10.15
N VAL A 93 -21.06 4.86 11.43
CA VAL A 93 -22.20 5.02 12.36
C VAL A 93 -23.15 6.11 11.88
N ALA A 94 -22.62 7.30 11.55
CA ALA A 94 -23.40 8.45 11.10
C ALA A 94 -24.15 8.18 9.79
N SER A 95 -23.61 7.33 8.92
CA SER A 95 -24.24 6.89 7.66
C SER A 95 -25.37 5.87 7.86
N GLY A 96 -25.61 5.42 9.10
CA GLY A 96 -26.67 4.46 9.42
C GLY A 96 -26.40 3.02 8.98
N ILE A 97 -25.20 2.72 8.48
CA ILE A 97 -24.79 1.38 8.03
C ILE A 97 -24.89 0.40 9.21
N LYS A 98 -25.48 -0.79 8.96
CA LYS A 98 -25.73 -1.80 10.00
C LYS A 98 -24.82 -3.00 9.95
N GLN A 99 -24.09 -3.20 8.86
CA GLN A 99 -23.22 -4.34 8.66
C GLN A 99 -21.87 -3.91 8.08
N VAL A 100 -20.78 -4.37 8.67
CA VAL A 100 -19.41 -4.13 8.21
C VAL A 100 -18.65 -5.44 8.14
N VAL A 101 -18.00 -5.69 7.01
CA VAL A 101 -17.14 -6.86 6.79
C VAL A 101 -15.70 -6.37 6.60
N ILE A 102 -14.82 -6.84 7.47
CA ILE A 102 -13.41 -6.43 7.58
C ILE A 102 -12.52 -7.61 7.23
N CYS A 103 -11.45 -7.37 6.46
CA CYS A 103 -10.44 -8.38 6.21
C CYS A 103 -9.47 -8.51 7.40
N ASN A 104 -8.69 -7.48 7.65
CA ASN A 104 -7.69 -7.47 8.72
C ASN A 104 -7.98 -6.42 9.79
N LYS A 105 -7.68 -6.79 11.03
CA LYS A 105 -7.54 -5.85 12.13
C LYS A 105 -6.31 -4.96 11.90
N ASP A 106 -6.39 -3.69 12.25
CA ASP A 106 -5.24 -2.78 12.16
C ASP A 106 -4.28 -3.03 13.32
N PRO A 107 -2.98 -3.28 13.08
CA PRO A 107 -2.00 -3.51 14.14
C PRO A 107 -1.55 -2.24 14.86
N PHE A 108 -1.96 -1.06 14.39
CA PHE A 108 -1.57 0.21 14.99
C PHE A 108 -2.25 0.39 16.35
N GLU A 109 -1.48 0.63 17.42
CA GLU A 109 -1.96 0.65 18.81
C GLU A 109 -3.20 1.53 19.04
N GLN A 110 -3.30 2.67 18.35
CA GLN A 110 -4.43 3.59 18.48
C GLN A 110 -5.69 3.09 17.77
N VAL A 111 -5.60 2.07 16.93
CA VAL A 111 -6.70 1.44 16.22
C VAL A 111 -6.98 0.07 16.81
N ASN A 112 -6.15 -0.88 16.63
CA ASN A 112 -6.05 -2.24 17.18
C ASN A 112 -7.31 -2.81 17.85
N GLY A 113 -8.44 -2.81 17.13
CA GLY A 113 -9.73 -3.28 17.59
C GLY A 113 -10.66 -2.17 18.07
N ASN A 114 -10.16 -0.97 18.36
CA ASN A 114 -11.00 0.14 18.83
C ASN A 114 -12.05 0.56 17.81
N GLY A 115 -11.75 0.41 16.50
CA GLY A 115 -12.71 0.68 15.42
C GLY A 115 -13.84 -0.35 15.41
N ILE A 116 -13.49 -1.63 15.56
CA ILE A 116 -14.44 -2.74 15.64
C ILE A 116 -15.32 -2.57 16.88
N ASP A 117 -14.71 -2.35 18.04
CA ASP A 117 -15.43 -2.18 19.31
C ASP A 117 -16.38 -0.98 19.26
N TYR A 118 -15.94 0.14 18.69
CA TYR A 118 -16.79 1.31 18.50
C TYR A 118 -18.02 1.02 17.63
N LEU A 119 -17.84 0.34 16.51
CA LEU A 119 -18.93 -0.06 15.62
C LEU A 119 -19.92 -0.99 16.32
N GLN A 120 -19.43 -2.00 17.05
CA GLN A 120 -20.27 -2.96 17.79
C GLN A 120 -21.05 -2.28 18.93
N GLN A 121 -20.43 -1.35 19.68
CA GLN A 121 -21.11 -0.56 20.72
C GLN A 121 -22.25 0.29 20.17
N HIS A 122 -22.22 0.67 18.88
CA HIS A 122 -23.29 1.40 18.20
C HIS A 122 -24.26 0.47 17.45
N GLY A 123 -24.27 -0.83 17.77
CA GLY A 123 -25.23 -1.79 17.22
C GLY A 123 -24.97 -2.22 15.79
N ILE A 124 -23.74 -2.05 15.29
CA ILE A 124 -23.33 -2.49 13.95
C ILE A 124 -22.81 -3.94 14.04
N GLU A 125 -23.33 -4.82 13.19
CA GLU A 125 -22.80 -6.17 13.02
C GLU A 125 -21.45 -6.12 12.32
N VAL A 126 -20.39 -6.57 12.98
CA VAL A 126 -19.04 -6.60 12.42
C VAL A 126 -18.57 -8.02 12.23
N ARG A 127 -18.18 -8.37 11.01
CA ARG A 127 -17.51 -9.62 10.66
C ARG A 127 -16.09 -9.35 10.24
N CYS A 128 -15.11 -9.90 10.95
CA CYS A 128 -13.67 -9.73 10.68
C CYS A 128 -13.03 -11.06 10.27
N GLY A 129 -11.93 -11.00 9.50
CA GLY A 129 -11.13 -12.17 9.11
C GLY A 129 -11.43 -12.74 7.72
N ILE A 130 -12.23 -12.04 6.90
CA ILE A 130 -12.51 -12.51 5.53
C ILE A 130 -11.28 -12.30 4.63
N LEU A 131 -10.71 -13.41 4.12
CA LEU A 131 -9.48 -13.43 3.32
C LEU A 131 -8.27 -12.79 4.05
N GLU A 132 -8.17 -13.00 5.36
CA GLU A 132 -7.18 -12.39 6.24
C GLU A 132 -5.74 -12.54 5.71
N HIS A 133 -5.37 -13.75 5.27
CA HIS A 133 -4.04 -14.01 4.74
C HIS A 133 -3.73 -13.17 3.49
N GLU A 134 -4.69 -13.04 2.57
CA GLU A 134 -4.51 -12.22 1.36
C GLU A 134 -4.36 -10.73 1.70
N GLY A 135 -5.12 -10.24 2.68
CA GLY A 135 -5.00 -8.87 3.17
C GLY A 135 -3.65 -8.60 3.84
N LEU A 136 -3.13 -9.54 4.64
CA LEU A 136 -1.78 -9.47 5.20
C LEU A 136 -0.71 -9.42 4.11
N GLN A 137 -0.84 -10.19 3.03
CA GLN A 137 0.09 -10.14 1.90
C GLN A 137 0.00 -8.83 1.13
N LEU A 138 -1.20 -8.28 0.93
CA LEU A 138 -1.39 -6.99 0.28
C LEU A 138 -0.66 -5.87 1.04
N ASN A 139 -0.82 -5.84 2.35
CA ASN A 139 -0.29 -4.80 3.23
C ASN A 139 0.97 -5.23 4.01
N LYS A 140 1.73 -6.23 3.52
CA LYS A 140 2.90 -6.78 4.23
C LYS A 140 3.95 -5.73 4.61
N VAL A 141 4.11 -4.68 3.80
CA VAL A 141 5.03 -3.57 4.08
C VAL A 141 4.56 -2.81 5.31
N PHE A 142 3.28 -2.43 5.35
CA PHE A 142 2.67 -1.73 6.47
C PHE A 142 2.71 -2.57 7.76
N PHE A 143 2.24 -3.82 7.71
CA PHE A 143 2.26 -4.72 8.86
C PHE A 143 3.68 -4.96 9.40
N THR A 144 4.67 -5.13 8.51
CA THR A 144 6.07 -5.28 8.95
C THR A 144 6.58 -4.03 9.65
N ASN A 145 6.27 -2.85 9.12
CA ASN A 145 6.72 -1.59 9.71
C ASN A 145 6.11 -1.37 11.11
N ILE A 146 4.80 -1.56 11.24
CA ILE A 146 4.10 -1.32 12.52
C ILE A 146 4.47 -2.38 13.56
N ILE A 147 4.38 -3.68 13.21
CA ILE A 147 4.58 -4.77 14.18
C ILE A 147 6.06 -4.97 14.51
N LYS A 148 6.93 -4.96 13.47
CA LYS A 148 8.37 -5.26 13.66
C LYS A 148 9.23 -4.02 13.81
N LYS A 149 8.65 -2.81 13.72
CA LYS A 149 9.34 -1.51 13.84
C LYS A 149 10.60 -1.42 12.96
N ARG A 150 10.52 -1.98 11.75
CA ARG A 150 11.58 -1.95 10.75
C ARG A 150 11.00 -1.93 9.33
N PRO A 151 11.75 -1.46 8.33
CA PRO A 151 11.29 -1.51 6.94
C PRO A 151 11.11 -2.96 6.46
N TYR A 152 10.19 -3.15 5.52
CA TYR A 152 10.11 -4.38 4.72
C TYR A 152 11.17 -4.31 3.62
N ILE A 153 12.05 -5.30 3.56
CA ILE A 153 13.20 -5.31 2.64
C ILE A 153 12.92 -6.25 1.47
N TYR A 154 12.99 -5.71 0.25
CA TYR A 154 13.03 -6.48 -0.98
C TYR A 154 14.48 -6.65 -1.41
N LEU A 155 14.98 -7.88 -1.41
CA LEU A 155 16.30 -8.19 -1.96
C LEU A 155 16.16 -8.47 -3.46
N LYS A 156 16.95 -7.77 -4.28
CA LYS A 156 16.99 -7.97 -5.73
C LYS A 156 18.44 -8.15 -6.20
N TRP A 157 18.69 -9.27 -6.83
CA TRP A 157 19.93 -9.49 -7.57
C TRP A 157 19.61 -10.17 -8.91
N ALA A 158 20.57 -10.17 -9.83
CA ALA A 158 20.53 -10.95 -11.05
C ALA A 158 21.79 -11.83 -11.08
N ALA A 159 21.63 -13.09 -11.41
CA ALA A 159 22.73 -14.04 -11.56
C ALA A 159 22.51 -14.88 -12.81
N THR A 160 23.61 -15.31 -13.40
CA THR A 160 23.62 -16.35 -14.43
C THR A 160 23.43 -17.74 -13.80
N SER A 161 23.23 -18.77 -14.60
CA SER A 161 23.01 -20.15 -14.11
C SER A 161 24.17 -20.70 -13.30
N ASP A 162 25.39 -20.23 -13.56
CA ASP A 162 26.61 -20.55 -12.84
C ASP A 162 26.91 -19.63 -11.65
N GLY A 163 25.94 -18.74 -11.29
CA GLY A 163 26.04 -17.86 -10.13
C GLY A 163 26.78 -16.54 -10.34
N PHE A 164 27.23 -16.24 -11.57
CA PHE A 164 27.89 -14.98 -11.87
C PHE A 164 26.92 -13.79 -11.79
N VAL A 165 27.29 -12.75 -11.05
CA VAL A 165 26.40 -11.60 -10.76
C VAL A 165 26.83 -10.31 -11.45
N GLY A 166 28.07 -10.22 -11.93
CA GLY A 166 28.58 -9.02 -12.59
C GLY A 166 30.09 -9.00 -12.74
N ASN A 167 30.58 -7.93 -13.33
CA ASN A 167 32.02 -7.70 -13.57
C ASN A 167 32.38 -6.32 -12.95
N SER A 168 33.54 -6.25 -12.28
CA SER A 168 34.04 -5.02 -11.67
C SER A 168 34.54 -3.97 -12.67
N LYS A 169 34.74 -4.33 -13.92
CA LYS A 169 35.31 -3.46 -14.96
C LYS A 169 34.24 -2.86 -15.88
N GLN A 170 33.12 -3.55 -16.06
CA GLN A 170 32.08 -3.10 -16.98
C GLN A 170 30.70 -3.60 -16.60
N ARG A 171 29.71 -2.83 -16.97
CA ARG A 171 28.31 -3.21 -16.80
C ARG A 171 27.92 -4.40 -17.68
N ILE A 172 27.28 -5.41 -17.09
CA ILE A 172 26.75 -6.58 -17.80
C ILE A 172 25.24 -6.66 -17.59
N SER A 173 24.50 -6.89 -18.69
CA SER A 173 23.04 -7.05 -18.63
C SER A 173 22.69 -8.54 -18.60
N ILE A 174 22.34 -9.07 -17.42
CA ILE A 174 21.91 -10.46 -17.22
C ILE A 174 20.39 -10.59 -17.44
N SER A 175 19.61 -9.60 -17.02
CA SER A 175 18.14 -9.63 -17.06
C SER A 175 17.58 -9.33 -18.46
N ASN A 176 16.51 -10.05 -18.84
CA ASN A 176 15.79 -9.80 -20.09
C ASN A 176 14.89 -8.56 -20.03
N ARG A 177 14.24 -8.24 -21.16
CA ARG A 177 13.38 -7.06 -21.29
C ARG A 177 12.15 -7.11 -20.36
N LEU A 178 11.51 -8.26 -20.22
CA LEU A 178 10.31 -8.41 -19.37
C LEU A 178 10.65 -8.18 -17.90
N HIS A 179 11.77 -8.74 -17.42
CA HIS A 179 12.23 -8.48 -16.07
C HIS A 179 12.56 -7.01 -15.83
N LYS A 180 13.16 -6.32 -16.82
CA LYS A 180 13.43 -4.88 -16.72
C LYS A 180 12.14 -4.07 -16.59
N LEU A 181 11.09 -4.40 -17.35
CA LEU A 181 9.76 -3.75 -17.25
C LEU A 181 9.11 -4.01 -15.88
N TRP A 182 9.14 -5.26 -15.42
CA TRP A 182 8.64 -5.59 -14.09
C TRP A 182 9.37 -4.81 -12.98
N MET A 183 10.68 -4.68 -13.08
CA MET A 183 11.47 -3.89 -12.12
C MET A 183 11.13 -2.39 -12.15
N GLN A 184 10.74 -1.84 -13.31
CA GLN A 184 10.22 -0.47 -13.38
C GLN A 184 8.91 -0.32 -12.57
N GLN A 185 8.02 -1.30 -12.68
CA GLN A 185 6.78 -1.34 -11.90
C GLN A 185 7.08 -1.44 -10.40
N VAL A 186 7.98 -2.33 -9.98
CA VAL A 186 8.39 -2.45 -8.58
C VAL A 186 8.93 -1.12 -8.04
N ARG A 187 9.83 -0.46 -8.80
CA ARG A 187 10.40 0.84 -8.42
C ARG A 187 9.36 1.94 -8.27
N SER A 188 8.27 1.90 -9.04
CA SER A 188 7.19 2.88 -8.92
C SER A 188 6.39 2.78 -7.61
N GLN A 189 6.57 1.69 -6.85
CA GLN A 189 5.79 1.39 -5.65
C GLN A 189 6.62 1.42 -4.36
N ILE A 190 7.93 1.54 -4.45
CA ILE A 190 8.83 1.55 -3.28
C ILE A 190 9.32 2.98 -2.98
N PRO A 191 9.43 3.36 -1.70
CA PRO A 191 9.87 4.71 -1.32
C PRO A 191 11.37 4.91 -1.46
N SER A 192 12.18 3.84 -1.38
CA SER A 192 13.65 3.95 -1.44
C SER A 192 14.33 2.74 -2.06
N ILE A 193 15.49 2.96 -2.66
CA ILE A 193 16.37 1.93 -3.23
C ILE A 193 17.76 2.10 -2.63
N LEU A 194 18.31 1.02 -2.05
CA LEU A 194 19.64 0.99 -1.48
C LEU A 194 20.58 0.19 -2.37
N VAL A 195 21.75 0.75 -2.69
CA VAL A 195 22.81 0.09 -3.45
C VAL A 195 24.19 0.31 -2.81
N GLY A 196 25.13 -0.55 -3.12
CA GLY A 196 26.54 -0.36 -2.72
C GLY A 196 27.27 0.62 -3.66
N ARG A 197 28.34 1.25 -3.16
CA ARG A 197 29.22 2.15 -3.93
C ARG A 197 29.65 1.56 -5.27
N ASN A 198 30.11 0.31 -5.28
CA ASN A 198 30.61 -0.31 -6.51
C ASN A 198 29.56 -0.40 -7.61
N THR A 199 28.28 -0.62 -7.24
CA THR A 199 27.17 -0.59 -8.21
C THR A 199 27.05 0.80 -8.85
N VAL A 200 27.22 1.86 -8.07
CA VAL A 200 27.19 3.23 -8.60
C VAL A 200 28.41 3.50 -9.48
N SER A 201 29.61 3.18 -9.01
CA SER A 201 30.86 3.46 -9.74
C SER A 201 30.99 2.70 -11.06
N VAL A 202 30.50 1.45 -11.13
CA VAL A 202 30.60 0.60 -12.32
C VAL A 202 29.42 0.77 -13.27
N ASP A 203 28.19 0.76 -12.73
CA ASP A 203 26.99 0.72 -13.55
C ASP A 203 26.41 2.13 -13.82
N ASN A 204 26.73 3.13 -12.98
CA ASN A 204 26.14 4.45 -12.95
C ASN A 204 24.61 4.45 -13.22
N PRO A 205 23.83 3.69 -12.44
CA PRO A 205 22.46 3.38 -12.77
C PRO A 205 21.55 4.54 -12.37
N LEU A 206 20.58 4.91 -13.20
CA LEU A 206 19.59 5.95 -12.86
C LEU A 206 18.70 5.55 -11.68
N LEU A 207 18.41 4.30 -11.48
CA LEU A 207 17.51 3.75 -10.43
C LEU A 207 16.12 4.41 -10.40
N THR A 208 15.71 5.03 -11.49
CA THR A 208 14.41 5.67 -11.66
C THR A 208 13.34 4.67 -12.11
N SER A 209 12.08 5.06 -11.99
CA SER A 209 10.97 4.41 -12.68
C SER A 209 10.57 5.23 -13.90
N SER A 210 10.27 4.55 -15.02
CA SER A 210 9.75 5.18 -16.25
C SER A 210 8.23 5.38 -16.21
N TYR A 211 7.54 4.93 -15.18
CA TYR A 211 6.10 5.19 -15.01
C TYR A 211 5.90 6.66 -14.64
N ALA A 212 5.26 7.42 -15.53
CA ALA A 212 5.13 8.89 -15.44
C ALA A 212 4.42 9.39 -14.17
N THR A 213 3.55 8.58 -13.59
CA THR A 213 2.78 8.93 -12.39
C THR A 213 3.46 8.51 -11.08
N ALA A 214 4.61 7.86 -11.16
CA ALA A 214 5.29 7.33 -9.99
C ALA A 214 6.11 8.41 -9.28
N GLN A 215 5.98 8.48 -7.97
CA GLN A 215 6.97 9.16 -7.14
C GLN A 215 8.31 8.42 -7.28
N GLN A 216 9.37 9.16 -7.57
CA GLN A 216 10.70 8.55 -7.70
C GLN A 216 11.22 8.11 -6.33
N ALA A 217 11.72 6.87 -6.26
CA ALA A 217 12.30 6.34 -5.03
C ALA A 217 13.53 7.14 -4.60
N THR A 218 13.68 7.40 -3.31
CA THR A 218 14.91 7.96 -2.72
C THR A 218 16.04 6.97 -2.92
N ARG A 219 17.13 7.42 -3.52
CA ARG A 219 18.31 6.59 -3.80
C ARG A 219 19.30 6.69 -2.66
N LEU A 220 19.63 5.55 -2.08
CA LEU A 220 20.50 5.42 -0.93
C LEU A 220 21.75 4.63 -1.35
N VAL A 221 22.93 5.09 -0.94
CA VAL A 221 24.20 4.42 -1.27
C VAL A 221 24.97 4.13 0.00
N ILE A 222 25.47 2.90 0.12
CA ILE A 222 26.43 2.52 1.17
C ILE A 222 27.83 2.82 0.66
N ASP A 223 28.46 3.84 1.21
CA ASP A 223 29.86 4.25 0.92
C ASP A 223 30.59 4.64 2.19
N PRO A 224 31.02 3.67 3.06
CA PRO A 224 31.57 3.95 4.38
C PRO A 224 32.91 4.71 4.35
N LEU A 225 33.54 4.82 3.18
CA LEU A 225 34.80 5.53 3.02
C LEU A 225 34.65 6.85 2.26
N LEU A 226 33.42 7.26 1.92
CA LEU A 226 33.10 8.48 1.15
C LEU A 226 33.96 8.63 -0.12
N LYS A 227 34.16 7.53 -0.86
CA LYS A 227 34.99 7.49 -2.08
C LYS A 227 34.21 7.76 -3.36
N LEU A 228 32.89 7.90 -3.28
CA LEU A 228 32.05 8.19 -4.43
C LEU A 228 32.18 9.67 -4.79
N ASP A 229 32.58 9.95 -6.03
CA ASP A 229 32.50 11.32 -6.57
C ASP A 229 31.07 11.62 -6.98
N LEU A 230 30.38 12.45 -6.16
CA LEU A 230 28.98 12.79 -6.37
C LEU A 230 28.75 13.66 -7.61
N GLN A 231 29.78 14.32 -8.14
CA GLN A 231 29.68 15.12 -9.36
C GLN A 231 29.69 14.26 -10.63
N SER A 232 30.32 13.09 -10.56
CA SER A 232 30.44 12.17 -11.70
C SER A 232 29.26 11.22 -11.87
N VAL A 233 28.33 11.15 -10.90
CA VAL A 233 27.24 10.19 -10.91
C VAL A 233 25.89 10.85 -11.19
N HIS A 234 25.07 10.18 -12.01
CA HIS A 234 23.72 10.65 -12.36
C HIS A 234 22.69 10.52 -11.21
N ILE A 235 23.13 10.15 -10.03
CA ILE A 235 22.27 9.87 -8.88
C ILE A 235 22.29 11.07 -7.94
N ASN A 236 21.18 11.81 -7.87
CA ASN A 236 20.89 12.63 -6.70
C ASN A 236 20.62 11.67 -5.54
N CYS A 237 21.61 11.33 -4.75
CA CYS A 237 21.51 10.29 -3.72
C CYS A 237 21.82 10.83 -2.32
N VAL A 238 21.25 10.18 -1.32
CA VAL A 238 21.69 10.30 0.07
C VAL A 238 22.75 9.23 0.29
N VAL A 239 23.95 9.65 0.67
CA VAL A 239 25.06 8.73 0.98
C VAL A 239 25.01 8.37 2.47
N PHE A 240 25.04 7.09 2.77
CA PHE A 240 25.21 6.59 4.12
C PHE A 240 26.65 6.11 4.36
N VAL A 241 27.15 6.48 5.51
CA VAL A 241 28.45 6.03 6.03
C VAL A 241 28.24 4.79 6.88
#